data_d1e790c2647520cf817783703fc3d8bc
#
_entry.id   d1e790c2647520cf817783703fc3d8bc
#
_cell.length_a   1.000
_cell.length_b   1.000
_cell.length_c   1.000
_cell.angle_alpha   90.00
_cell.angle_beta   90.00
_cell.angle_gamma   90.00
#
_symmetry.space_group_name_H-M   'P 1'
#
loop_
_entity.id
_entity.type
_entity.pdbx_description
1 polymer ?
#
loop_
_entity_poly.entity_id
_entity_poly.type
_entity_poly.pdbx_seq_one_letter_code
_entity_poly.pdbx_strand_id
1 'polypeptide(L)'
;MLITLLLVLIYVDDIFVTDSDVKLIAQVIQDLNVQFSLKSLGSLQYFLGFEAHRTATGLTLTQTKYVWDLLVKTNMTIFKPCPTPLSPNYKLSATEGIIFADATLYKCTMGALQYLTLTIPNISFSVNKLSQFLASPTQSQWESVLRYI
;
A
#
# COMPACT_ATOMS: atom_id res chain seq x y z
N MET A 1 10.10 -34.71 -13.61
CA MET A 1 10.76 -33.49 -14.10
C MET A 1 10.27 -32.35 -13.17
N LEU A 2 11.12 -31.88 -12.28
CA LEU A 2 10.80 -30.74 -11.42
C LEU A 2 10.84 -29.49 -12.33
N ILE A 3 9.71 -28.83 -12.49
CA ILE A 3 9.65 -27.54 -13.17
C ILE A 3 10.19 -26.51 -12.20
N THR A 4 11.37 -25.96 -12.49
CA THR A 4 11.95 -24.85 -11.75
C THR A 4 11.33 -23.57 -12.31
N LEU A 5 10.70 -22.78 -11.46
CA LEU A 5 10.08 -21.51 -11.86
C LEU A 5 10.89 -20.34 -11.27
N LEU A 6 11.72 -19.72 -12.09
CA LEU A 6 12.39 -18.49 -11.77
C LEU A 6 11.47 -17.30 -12.05
N LEU A 7 11.22 -16.48 -11.04
CA LEU A 7 10.48 -15.23 -11.19
C LEU A 7 11.44 -14.06 -11.01
N VAL A 8 11.41 -13.14 -11.98
CA VAL A 8 12.15 -11.88 -11.93
C VAL A 8 11.15 -10.74 -12.06
N LEU A 9 11.10 -9.88 -11.04
CA LEU A 9 10.27 -8.69 -11.01
C LEU A 9 11.16 -7.47 -11.08
N ILE A 10 10.94 -6.61 -12.07
CA ILE A 10 11.71 -5.39 -12.29
C ILE A 10 10.77 -4.19 -12.11
N TYR A 11 11.15 -3.25 -11.27
CA TYR A 11 10.41 -2.02 -11.07
C TYR A 11 11.38 -0.86 -10.88
N VAL A 12 11.42 0.04 -11.86
CA VAL A 12 12.32 1.19 -11.93
C VAL A 12 13.77 0.76 -11.67
N ASP A 13 14.31 1.04 -10.48
CA ASP A 13 15.69 0.75 -10.10
C ASP A 13 15.85 -0.55 -9.28
N ASP A 14 14.72 -1.20 -8.94
CA ASP A 14 14.72 -2.39 -8.11
C ASP A 14 14.48 -3.67 -8.95
N ILE A 15 15.29 -4.71 -8.69
CA ILE A 15 15.14 -6.04 -9.26
C ILE A 15 14.96 -7.05 -8.13
N PHE A 16 13.85 -7.77 -8.16
CA PHE A 16 13.57 -8.86 -7.24
C PHE A 16 13.61 -10.20 -7.98
N VAL A 17 14.40 -11.14 -7.46
CA VAL A 17 14.56 -12.49 -8.04
C VAL A 17 14.16 -13.52 -7.00
N THR A 18 13.32 -14.47 -7.39
CA THR A 18 12.92 -15.58 -6.51
C THR A 18 12.79 -16.88 -7.28
N ASP A 19 13.21 -17.95 -6.65
CA ASP A 19 13.13 -19.34 -7.11
C ASP A 19 13.16 -20.29 -5.90
N SER A 20 12.84 -21.56 -6.13
CA SER A 20 13.05 -22.63 -5.17
C SER A 20 14.53 -23.07 -5.09
N ASP A 21 15.33 -22.84 -6.15
CA ASP A 21 16.75 -23.15 -6.22
C ASP A 21 17.61 -21.90 -5.90
N VAL A 22 18.19 -21.90 -4.70
CA VAL A 22 19.07 -20.81 -4.22
C VAL A 22 20.31 -20.64 -5.11
N LYS A 23 20.82 -21.73 -5.74
CA LYS A 23 22.00 -21.65 -6.62
C LYS A 23 21.66 -20.91 -7.90
N LEU A 24 20.47 -21.16 -8.45
CA LEU A 24 20.00 -20.46 -9.64
C LEU A 24 19.81 -18.96 -9.38
N ILE A 25 19.24 -18.60 -8.23
CA ILE A 25 19.15 -17.18 -7.81
C ILE A 25 20.53 -16.52 -7.74
N ALA A 26 21.51 -17.20 -7.11
CA ALA A 26 22.86 -16.65 -6.99
C ALA A 26 23.56 -16.46 -8.35
N GLN A 27 23.34 -17.41 -9.27
CA GLN A 27 23.88 -17.31 -10.63
C GLN A 27 23.28 -16.13 -11.40
N VAL A 28 21.96 -15.99 -11.37
CA VAL A 28 21.26 -14.86 -12.04
C VAL A 28 21.71 -13.51 -11.49
N ILE A 29 21.84 -13.39 -10.15
CA ILE A 29 22.35 -12.16 -9.52
C ILE A 29 23.78 -11.88 -10.00
N GLN A 30 24.63 -12.89 -10.11
CA GLN A 30 26.02 -12.72 -10.58
C GLN A 30 26.05 -12.26 -12.05
N ASP A 31 25.25 -12.88 -12.92
CA ASP A 31 25.17 -12.54 -14.33
C ASP A 31 24.66 -11.10 -14.53
N LEU A 32 23.64 -10.70 -13.77
CA LEU A 32 23.14 -9.32 -13.77
C LEU A 32 24.18 -8.32 -13.26
N ASN A 33 24.93 -8.66 -12.22
CA ASN A 33 25.99 -7.79 -11.68
C ASN A 33 27.11 -7.55 -12.68
N VAL A 34 27.47 -8.56 -13.48
CA VAL A 34 28.51 -8.40 -14.52
C VAL A 34 28.06 -7.39 -15.58
N GLN A 35 26.77 -7.37 -15.93
CA GLN A 35 26.26 -6.51 -17.00
C GLN A 35 25.87 -5.11 -16.53
N PHE A 36 25.32 -4.97 -15.32
CA PHE A 36 24.65 -3.75 -14.85
C PHE A 36 25.24 -3.13 -13.58
N SER A 37 26.31 -3.69 -13.02
CA SER A 37 26.95 -3.19 -11.79
C SER A 37 25.96 -2.97 -10.65
N LEU A 38 25.08 -3.94 -10.41
CA LEU A 38 24.01 -3.85 -9.43
C LEU A 38 24.54 -3.99 -8.00
N LYS A 39 23.86 -3.33 -7.05
CA LYS A 39 24.12 -3.53 -5.62
C LYS A 39 23.14 -4.57 -5.09
N SER A 40 23.66 -5.72 -4.63
CA SER A 40 22.82 -6.71 -3.93
C SER A 40 22.41 -6.20 -2.55
N LEU A 41 21.10 -6.18 -2.28
CA LEU A 41 20.50 -5.77 -1.00
C LEU A 41 20.21 -6.98 -0.10
N GLY A 42 20.51 -8.21 -0.55
CA GLY A 42 20.29 -9.44 0.20
C GLY A 42 18.85 -9.94 0.12
N SER A 43 18.35 -10.54 1.23
CA SER A 43 16.98 -11.04 1.28
C SER A 43 15.96 -9.92 1.26
N LEU A 44 14.81 -10.20 0.64
CA LEU A 44 13.70 -9.25 0.58
C LEU A 44 13.26 -8.83 1.99
N GLN A 45 13.38 -7.55 2.31
CA GLN A 45 12.88 -6.93 3.53
C GLN A 45 11.84 -5.86 3.23
N TYR A 46 12.06 -5.09 2.15
CA TYR A 46 11.18 -4.01 1.74
C TYR A 46 11.15 -3.90 0.21
N PHE A 47 9.95 -3.84 -0.37
CA PHE A 47 9.77 -3.70 -1.80
C PHE A 47 8.42 -3.04 -2.12
N LEU A 48 8.44 -1.98 -2.92
CA LEU A 48 7.22 -1.26 -3.33
C LEU A 48 6.30 -0.87 -2.16
N GLY A 49 6.84 -0.40 -1.05
CA GLY A 49 6.01 -0.03 0.11
C GLY A 49 5.55 -1.21 0.98
N PHE A 50 5.88 -2.45 0.61
CA PHE A 50 5.63 -3.63 1.42
C PHE A 50 6.86 -4.01 2.23
N GLU A 51 6.65 -4.36 3.49
CA GLU A 51 7.62 -4.98 4.37
C GLU A 51 7.40 -6.50 4.33
N ALA A 52 8.46 -7.24 4.10
CA ALA A 52 8.43 -8.69 4.01
C ALA A 52 9.02 -9.33 5.25
N HIS A 53 8.20 -10.01 6.03
CA HIS A 53 8.62 -10.71 7.23
C HIS A 53 8.58 -12.22 7.01
N ARG A 54 9.76 -12.87 6.95
CA ARG A 54 9.86 -14.33 6.87
C ARG A 54 9.64 -14.96 8.24
N THR A 55 8.76 -15.95 8.25
CA THR A 55 8.51 -16.83 9.40
C THR A 55 8.89 -18.27 9.06
N ALA A 56 8.91 -19.15 10.03
CA ALA A 56 9.16 -20.58 9.80
C ALA A 56 8.08 -21.23 8.89
N THR A 57 6.90 -20.65 8.84
CA THR A 57 5.74 -21.20 8.12
C THR A 57 5.39 -20.45 6.83
N GLY A 58 6.08 -19.32 6.53
CA GLY A 58 5.77 -18.58 5.33
C GLY A 58 6.33 -17.16 5.28
N LEU A 59 5.73 -16.31 4.46
CA LEU A 59 6.06 -14.92 4.26
C LEU A 59 4.83 -14.06 4.57
N THR A 60 5.00 -13.09 5.46
CA THR A 60 3.96 -12.09 5.75
C THR A 60 4.36 -10.75 5.12
N LEU A 61 3.43 -10.15 4.39
CA LEU A 61 3.60 -8.81 3.83
C LEU A 61 2.78 -7.82 4.64
N THR A 62 3.42 -6.73 5.06
CA THR A 62 2.79 -5.62 5.79
C THR A 62 3.13 -4.29 5.12
N GLN A 63 2.41 -3.23 5.48
CA GLN A 63 2.66 -1.87 5.02
C GLN A 63 2.74 -0.89 6.21
N THR A 64 3.35 -1.32 7.32
CA THR A 64 3.38 -0.57 8.58
C THR A 64 3.97 0.82 8.41
N LYS A 65 5.12 0.92 7.75
CA LYS A 65 5.74 2.21 7.45
C LYS A 65 4.85 3.10 6.59
N TYR A 66 4.22 2.53 5.56
CA TYR A 66 3.33 3.27 4.66
C TYR A 66 2.10 3.82 5.40
N VAL A 67 1.50 3.02 6.30
CA VAL A 67 0.41 3.48 7.19
C VAL A 67 0.89 4.64 8.06
N TRP A 68 2.08 4.52 8.67
CA TRP A 68 2.64 5.58 9.50
C TRP A 68 2.86 6.88 8.73
N ASP A 69 3.43 6.79 7.53
CA ASP A 69 3.65 7.95 6.66
C ASP A 69 2.31 8.63 6.28
N LEU A 70 1.26 7.84 6.07
CA LEU A 70 -0.09 8.36 5.83
C LEU A 70 -0.67 9.07 7.05
N LEU A 71 -0.52 8.49 8.27
CA LEU A 71 -0.93 9.11 9.53
C LEU A 71 -0.24 10.47 9.75
N VAL A 72 1.06 10.53 9.47
CA VAL A 72 1.83 11.79 9.56
C VAL A 72 1.30 12.82 8.57
N LYS A 73 1.10 12.42 7.31
CA LYS A 73 0.61 13.31 6.24
C LYS A 73 -0.78 13.89 6.53
N THR A 74 -1.64 13.14 7.20
CA THR A 74 -3.00 13.54 7.54
C THR A 74 -3.14 14.14 8.95
N ASN A 75 -2.01 14.30 9.69
CA ASN A 75 -1.97 14.75 11.09
C ASN A 75 -2.80 13.87 12.05
N MET A 76 -2.88 12.56 11.76
CA MET A 76 -3.69 11.61 12.55
C MET A 76 -2.88 10.80 13.58
N THR A 77 -1.58 11.05 13.75
CA THR A 77 -0.68 10.26 14.62
C THR A 77 -1.05 10.25 16.09
N ILE A 78 -1.78 11.26 16.57
CA ILE A 78 -2.19 11.41 17.99
C ILE A 78 -3.63 10.96 18.24
N PHE A 79 -4.38 10.62 17.20
CA PHE A 79 -5.80 10.24 17.36
C PHE A 79 -5.93 8.77 17.76
N LYS A 80 -6.99 8.48 18.53
CA LYS A 80 -7.31 7.10 18.91
C LYS A 80 -8.08 6.39 17.81
N PRO A 81 -7.83 5.09 17.58
CA PRO A 81 -8.58 4.31 16.62
C PRO A 81 -10.09 4.36 16.88
N CYS A 82 -10.87 4.46 15.82
CA CYS A 82 -12.32 4.40 15.89
C CYS A 82 -12.80 2.99 15.53
N PRO A 83 -13.56 2.30 16.40
CA PRO A 83 -14.00 0.93 16.14
C PRO A 83 -15.06 0.81 15.04
N THR A 84 -15.73 1.92 14.69
CA THR A 84 -16.82 1.91 13.71
C THR A 84 -16.51 2.88 12.58
N PRO A 85 -16.03 2.39 11.43
CA PRO A 85 -15.60 3.26 10.33
C PRO A 85 -16.74 4.12 9.77
N LEU A 86 -17.82 3.53 9.28
CA LEU A 86 -19.00 4.26 8.80
C LEU A 86 -20.26 3.55 9.28
N SER A 87 -21.22 4.33 9.80
CA SER A 87 -22.56 3.79 9.98
C SER A 87 -23.16 3.42 8.62
N PRO A 88 -23.80 2.24 8.49
CA PRO A 88 -24.45 1.82 7.24
C PRO A 88 -25.49 2.84 6.73
N ASN A 89 -26.06 3.63 7.65
CA ASN A 89 -27.08 4.64 7.37
C ASN A 89 -26.52 6.02 7.03
N TYR A 90 -25.17 6.20 7.04
CA TYR A 90 -24.56 7.48 6.70
C TYR A 90 -24.60 7.69 5.18
N LYS A 91 -25.54 8.54 4.74
CA LYS A 91 -25.66 8.93 3.34
C LYS A 91 -24.66 10.05 3.04
N LEU A 92 -23.62 9.71 2.27
CA LEU A 92 -22.74 10.70 1.68
C LEU A 92 -23.45 11.33 0.49
N SER A 93 -23.72 12.63 0.54
CA SER A 93 -24.27 13.38 -0.59
C SER A 93 -23.15 13.90 -1.47
N ALA A 94 -23.34 13.84 -2.80
CA ALA A 94 -22.40 14.43 -3.76
C ALA A 94 -22.63 15.95 -3.95
N THR A 95 -23.80 16.42 -3.57
CA THR A 95 -24.28 17.78 -3.88
C THR A 95 -24.48 18.66 -2.65
N GLU A 96 -24.48 18.08 -1.46
CA GLU A 96 -24.75 18.79 -0.20
C GLU A 96 -23.51 18.83 0.70
N GLY A 97 -23.25 20.00 1.28
CA GLY A 97 -22.19 20.20 2.23
C GLY A 97 -21.17 21.26 1.81
N ILE A 98 -20.28 21.60 2.73
CA ILE A 98 -19.20 22.56 2.48
C ILE A 98 -18.11 21.86 1.68
N ILE A 99 -17.67 22.45 0.60
CA ILE A 99 -16.57 21.91 -0.22
C ILE A 99 -15.29 21.86 0.63
N PHE A 100 -14.60 20.73 0.59
CA PHE A 100 -13.32 20.60 1.28
C PHE A 100 -12.24 21.41 0.54
N ALA A 101 -11.53 22.27 1.29
CA ALA A 101 -10.62 23.25 0.71
C ALA A 101 -9.42 22.61 -0.01
N ASP A 102 -8.93 21.46 0.47
CA ASP A 102 -7.77 20.77 -0.11
C ASP A 102 -8.17 19.48 -0.84
N ALA A 103 -8.74 19.65 -2.03
CA ALA A 103 -9.08 18.51 -2.89
C ALA A 103 -7.87 17.66 -3.29
N THR A 104 -6.65 18.25 -3.29
CA THR A 104 -5.42 17.52 -3.60
C THR A 104 -5.06 16.57 -2.46
N LEU A 105 -5.15 17.03 -1.22
CA LEU A 105 -4.95 16.17 -0.05
C LEU A 105 -5.96 15.02 -0.03
N TYR A 106 -7.24 15.30 -0.34
CA TYR A 106 -8.26 14.26 -0.44
C TYR A 106 -7.87 13.19 -1.45
N LYS A 107 -7.52 13.59 -2.69
CA LYS A 107 -7.14 12.68 -3.78
C LYS A 107 -5.91 11.83 -3.41
N CYS A 108 -4.87 12.48 -2.88
CA CYS A 108 -3.66 11.79 -2.46
C CYS A 108 -3.93 10.77 -1.35
N THR A 109 -4.76 11.13 -0.37
CA THR A 109 -5.13 10.24 0.75
C THR A 109 -5.96 9.07 0.26
N MET A 110 -6.92 9.31 -0.63
CA MET A 110 -7.71 8.23 -1.23
C MET A 110 -6.85 7.27 -2.06
N GLY A 111 -5.89 7.77 -2.83
CA GLY A 111 -4.93 6.93 -3.55
C GLY A 111 -4.08 6.08 -2.60
N ALA A 112 -3.62 6.67 -1.48
CA ALA A 112 -2.87 5.95 -0.46
C ALA A 112 -3.72 4.86 0.21
N LEU A 113 -4.96 5.15 0.57
CA LEU A 113 -5.90 4.16 1.14
C LEU A 113 -6.21 3.04 0.14
N GLN A 114 -6.34 3.37 -1.15
CA GLN A 114 -6.57 2.36 -2.18
C GLN A 114 -5.37 1.42 -2.31
N TYR A 115 -4.15 1.94 -2.17
CA TYR A 115 -2.94 1.12 -2.14
C TYR A 115 -2.90 0.20 -0.90
N LEU A 116 -3.35 0.68 0.26
CA LEU A 116 -3.44 -0.10 1.50
C LEU A 116 -4.44 -1.26 1.40
N THR A 117 -5.43 -1.22 0.51
CA THR A 117 -6.39 -2.34 0.34
C THR A 117 -5.71 -3.65 -0.08
N LEU A 118 -4.48 -3.60 -0.59
CA LEU A 118 -3.70 -4.78 -0.96
C LEU A 118 -3.32 -5.64 0.26
N THR A 119 -3.07 -5.01 1.42
CA THR A 119 -2.76 -5.71 2.68
C THR A 119 -3.91 -5.68 3.68
N ILE A 120 -4.80 -4.69 3.56
CA ILE A 120 -5.95 -4.49 4.46
C ILE A 120 -7.24 -4.49 3.62
N PRO A 121 -7.68 -5.65 3.10
CA PRO A 121 -8.83 -5.71 2.19
C PRO A 121 -10.15 -5.27 2.83
N ASN A 122 -10.25 -5.29 4.16
CA ASN A 122 -11.45 -4.90 4.89
C ASN A 122 -11.87 -3.44 4.68
N ILE A 123 -10.95 -2.55 4.29
CA ILE A 123 -11.26 -1.14 4.00
C ILE A 123 -11.73 -0.92 2.56
N SER A 124 -11.61 -1.91 1.67
CA SER A 124 -11.86 -1.76 0.22
C SER A 124 -13.24 -1.20 -0.10
N PHE A 125 -14.28 -1.68 0.57
CA PHE A 125 -15.67 -1.21 0.34
C PHE A 125 -15.77 0.29 0.59
N SER A 126 -15.27 0.74 1.72
CA SER A 126 -15.35 2.14 2.15
C SER A 126 -14.49 3.05 1.28
N VAL A 127 -13.28 2.61 0.95
CA VAL A 127 -12.37 3.32 0.05
C VAL A 127 -13.02 3.49 -1.31
N ASN A 128 -13.60 2.45 -1.89
CA ASN A 128 -14.31 2.53 -3.17
C ASN A 128 -15.50 3.49 -3.11
N LYS A 129 -16.27 3.47 -2.00
CA LYS A 129 -17.41 4.37 -1.81
C LYS A 129 -16.95 5.84 -1.74
N LEU A 130 -15.90 6.14 -0.99
CA LEU A 130 -15.35 7.50 -0.83
C LEU A 130 -14.64 7.99 -2.11
N SER A 131 -14.08 7.09 -2.92
CA SER A 131 -13.45 7.42 -4.20
C SER A 131 -14.42 8.02 -5.22
N GLN A 132 -15.73 7.85 -5.04
CA GLN A 132 -16.74 8.45 -5.92
C GLN A 132 -16.78 9.99 -5.83
N PHE A 133 -16.19 10.57 -4.77
CA PHE A 133 -16.20 12.01 -4.49
C PHE A 133 -14.90 12.74 -4.83
N LEU A 134 -13.98 12.11 -5.57
CA LEU A 134 -12.67 12.68 -5.92
C LEU A 134 -12.74 13.99 -6.70
N ALA A 135 -13.82 14.22 -7.47
CA ALA A 135 -13.95 15.42 -8.30
C ALA A 135 -14.20 16.67 -7.45
N SER A 136 -15.08 16.59 -6.46
CA SER A 136 -15.48 17.70 -5.60
C SER A 136 -15.80 17.20 -4.19
N PRO A 137 -14.78 16.89 -3.37
CA PRO A 137 -15.00 16.37 -2.04
C PRO A 137 -15.58 17.44 -1.10
N THR A 138 -16.44 17.02 -0.18
CA THR A 138 -16.97 17.86 0.90
C THR A 138 -16.25 17.60 2.21
N GLN A 139 -16.41 18.52 3.18
CA GLN A 139 -15.84 18.41 4.51
C GLN A 139 -16.31 17.10 5.22
N SER A 140 -17.58 16.74 5.09
CA SER A 140 -18.12 15.52 5.69
C SER A 140 -17.52 14.23 5.08
N GLN A 141 -17.18 14.27 3.80
CA GLN A 141 -16.49 13.16 3.12
C GLN A 141 -15.04 13.06 3.60
N TRP A 142 -14.35 14.19 3.78
CA TRP A 142 -13.02 14.21 4.37
C TRP A 142 -13.00 13.63 5.80
N GLU A 143 -13.91 14.07 6.65
CA GLU A 143 -14.07 13.52 8.01
C GLU A 143 -14.34 12.00 7.99
N SER A 144 -15.08 11.54 6.98
CA SER A 144 -15.28 10.10 6.77
C SER A 144 -14.01 9.39 6.36
N VAL A 145 -13.15 9.99 5.53
CA VAL A 145 -11.84 9.43 5.15
C VAL A 145 -10.95 9.27 6.39
N LEU A 146 -10.88 10.29 7.25
CA LEU A 146 -10.05 10.26 8.47
C LEU A 146 -10.41 9.14 9.45
N ARG A 147 -11.62 8.60 9.38
CA ARG A 147 -12.03 7.45 10.21
C ARG A 147 -11.46 6.12 9.75
N TYR A 148 -10.86 6.06 8.55
CA TYR A 148 -10.25 4.85 8.00
C TYR A 148 -8.73 4.84 8.11
N ILE A 149 -8.17 5.93 8.57
CA ILE A 149 -6.75 6.09 8.85
C ILE A 149 -6.48 5.85 10.33
#